data_609609f6fe3da3f7bb9a90a85b279e5d
#
_entry.id   609609f6fe3da3f7bb9a90a85b279e5d
#
_cell.length_a   1.000
_cell.length_b   1.000
_cell.length_c   1.000
_cell.angle_alpha   90.00
_cell.angle_beta   90.00
_cell.angle_gamma   90.00
#
_symmetry.space_group_name_H-M   'P 1'
#
loop_
_entity.id
_entity.type
_entity.pdbx_description
1 polymer ?
#
loop_
_entity_poly.entity_id
_entity_poly.type
_entity_poly.pdbx_seq_one_letter_code
_entity_poly.pdbx_strand_id
1 'polypeptide(L)'
;MKARALLAWNLRKIRVERGLSQDALADEAGADRAYVGGLERETQNPTVDLLERLAKVLGADIAEFFAKVPKGAPRPKPLPAGRKAAQKAGRKKQ
;
A
#
# COMPACT_ATOMS: atom_id res chain seq x y z
N MET A 1 -5.67 1.99 -17.60
CA MET A 1 -4.72 1.32 -16.72
C MET A 1 -5.25 -0.07 -16.38
N LYS A 2 -4.41 -1.08 -16.48
CA LYS A 2 -4.83 -2.42 -16.11
C LYS A 2 -5.04 -2.53 -14.62
N ALA A 3 -5.81 -3.53 -14.20
CA ALA A 3 -6.18 -3.68 -12.79
C ALA A 3 -4.96 -3.77 -11.86
N ARG A 4 -3.94 -4.53 -12.27
CA ARG A 4 -2.73 -4.62 -11.42
C ARG A 4 -2.00 -3.30 -11.30
N ALA A 5 -1.95 -2.53 -12.38
CA ALA A 5 -1.31 -1.22 -12.35
C ALA A 5 -2.10 -0.25 -11.49
N LEU A 6 -3.42 -0.32 -11.58
CA LEU A 6 -4.30 0.51 -10.77
C LEU A 6 -4.11 0.22 -9.29
N LEU A 7 -4.11 -1.07 -8.96
CA LEU A 7 -3.87 -1.50 -7.58
C LEU A 7 -2.49 -1.04 -7.09
N ALA A 8 -1.46 -1.25 -7.89
CA ALA A 8 -0.10 -0.90 -7.50
C ALA A 8 0.01 0.58 -7.19
N TRP A 9 -0.53 1.41 -8.05
CA TRP A 9 -0.46 2.86 -7.89
C TRP A 9 -1.20 3.31 -6.62
N ASN A 10 -2.42 2.83 -6.45
CA ASN A 10 -3.24 3.25 -5.31
C ASN A 10 -2.70 2.70 -3.99
N LEU A 11 -2.27 1.44 -3.98
CA LEU A 11 -1.71 0.84 -2.77
C LEU A 11 -0.50 1.64 -2.30
N ARG A 12 0.41 1.94 -3.21
CA ARG A 12 1.60 2.70 -2.86
C ARG A 12 1.23 4.10 -2.37
N LYS A 13 0.30 4.76 -3.05
CA LYS A 13 -0.13 6.10 -2.66
C LYS A 13 -0.67 6.11 -1.25
N ILE A 14 -1.60 5.21 -0.96
CA ILE A 14 -2.23 5.15 0.36
C ILE A 14 -1.21 4.79 1.43
N ARG A 15 -0.36 3.79 1.13
CA ARG A 15 0.67 3.38 2.07
C ARG A 15 1.59 4.55 2.43
N VAL A 16 2.07 5.26 1.43
CA VAL A 16 2.97 6.40 1.64
C VAL A 16 2.27 7.50 2.41
N GLU A 17 1.01 7.77 2.08
CA GLU A 17 0.23 8.78 2.80
C GLU A 17 0.04 8.43 4.27
N ARG A 18 -0.04 7.15 4.58
CA ARG A 18 -0.16 6.68 5.97
C ARG A 18 1.19 6.59 6.67
N GLY A 19 2.28 6.84 5.95
CA GLY A 19 3.61 6.81 6.52
C GLY A 19 4.15 5.42 6.80
N LEU A 20 3.64 4.40 6.14
CA LEU A 20 4.09 3.03 6.35
C LEU A 20 5.06 2.59 5.26
N SER A 21 6.13 1.89 5.67
CA SER A 21 7.00 1.23 4.71
C SER A 21 6.32 -0.05 4.22
N GLN A 22 6.87 -0.65 3.17
CA GLN A 22 6.38 -1.95 2.73
C GLN A 22 6.53 -3.00 3.83
N ASP A 23 7.65 -2.95 4.56
CA ASP A 23 7.88 -3.86 5.67
C ASP A 23 6.80 -3.71 6.76
N ALA A 24 6.55 -2.48 7.15
CA ALA A 24 5.59 -2.22 8.21
C ALA A 24 4.18 -2.65 7.80
N LEU A 25 3.79 -2.36 6.58
CA LEU A 25 2.47 -2.76 6.09
C LEU A 25 2.34 -4.28 6.07
N ALA A 26 3.35 -4.96 5.53
CA ALA A 26 3.33 -6.42 5.47
C ALA A 26 3.24 -7.03 6.85
N ASP A 27 4.05 -6.51 7.77
CA ASP A 27 4.09 -7.02 9.13
C ASP A 27 2.73 -6.88 9.81
N GLU A 28 2.11 -5.73 9.69
CA GLU A 28 0.82 -5.50 10.34
C GLU A 28 -0.33 -6.25 9.67
N ALA A 29 -0.22 -6.50 8.39
CA ALA A 29 -1.25 -7.25 7.67
C ALA A 29 -1.06 -8.76 7.74
N GLY A 30 0.04 -9.20 8.33
CA GLY A 30 0.34 -10.63 8.36
C GLY A 30 0.70 -11.17 7.00
N ALA A 31 1.37 -10.36 6.17
CA ALA A 31 1.73 -10.73 4.83
C ALA A 31 3.25 -10.73 4.66
N ASP A 32 3.72 -11.36 3.59
CA ASP A 32 5.13 -11.38 3.27
C ASP A 32 5.52 -10.04 2.64
N ARG A 33 6.62 -9.45 3.12
CA ARG A 33 7.11 -8.18 2.59
C ARG A 33 7.40 -8.26 1.09
N ALA A 34 7.99 -9.35 0.64
CA ALA A 34 8.29 -9.51 -0.78
C ALA A 34 7.02 -9.48 -1.62
N TYR A 35 5.94 -10.02 -1.06
CA TYR A 35 4.67 -10.03 -1.76
C TYR A 35 4.08 -8.62 -1.87
N VAL A 36 4.16 -7.83 -0.79
CA VAL A 36 3.70 -6.45 -0.83
C VAL A 36 4.51 -5.66 -1.86
N GLY A 37 5.82 -5.85 -1.88
CA GLY A 37 6.66 -5.23 -2.89
C GLY A 37 6.27 -5.64 -4.29
N GLY A 38 5.94 -6.92 -4.45
CA GLY A 38 5.48 -7.43 -5.76
C GLY A 38 4.18 -6.83 -6.21
N LEU A 39 3.26 -6.57 -5.27
CA LEU A 39 2.01 -5.89 -5.61
C LEU A 39 2.28 -4.50 -6.19
N GLU A 40 3.22 -3.79 -5.59
CA GLU A 40 3.55 -2.45 -6.06
C GLU A 40 4.35 -2.45 -7.35
N ARG A 41 4.95 -3.59 -7.71
CA ARG A 41 5.64 -3.77 -9.00
C ARG A 41 4.77 -4.43 -10.05
N GLU A 42 3.51 -4.71 -9.71
CA GLU A 42 2.54 -5.32 -10.63
C GLU A 42 2.90 -6.76 -10.99
N THR A 43 3.64 -7.44 -10.12
CA THR A 43 4.08 -8.81 -10.39
C THR A 43 3.28 -9.86 -9.64
N GLN A 44 2.31 -9.47 -8.82
CA GLN A 44 1.53 -10.41 -8.03
C GLN A 44 0.04 -10.26 -8.31
N ASN A 45 -0.67 -11.34 -8.06
CA ASN A 45 -2.12 -11.37 -8.22
C ASN A 45 -2.73 -11.70 -6.85
N PRO A 46 -3.08 -10.69 -6.06
CA PRO A 46 -3.52 -10.92 -4.69
C PRO A 46 -4.92 -11.49 -4.61
N THR A 47 -5.18 -12.16 -3.48
CA THR A 47 -6.54 -12.58 -3.18
C THR A 47 -7.31 -11.39 -2.64
N VAL A 48 -8.63 -11.48 -2.72
CA VAL A 48 -9.50 -10.46 -2.11
C VAL A 48 -9.27 -10.42 -0.60
N ASP A 49 -9.05 -11.57 0.01
CA ASP A 49 -8.81 -11.61 1.45
C ASP A 49 -7.55 -10.84 1.85
N LEU A 50 -6.49 -10.97 1.08
CA LEU A 50 -5.28 -10.21 1.36
C LEU A 50 -5.51 -8.72 1.18
N LEU A 51 -6.22 -8.34 0.12
CA LEU A 51 -6.54 -6.93 -0.10
C LEU A 51 -7.33 -6.35 1.06
N GLU A 52 -8.25 -7.15 1.59
CA GLU A 52 -9.05 -6.71 2.74
C GLU A 52 -8.18 -6.46 3.96
N ARG A 53 -7.21 -7.34 4.22
CA ARG A 53 -6.30 -7.14 5.35
C ARG A 53 -5.43 -5.90 5.16
N LEU A 54 -4.94 -5.68 3.95
CA LEU A 54 -4.13 -4.50 3.67
C LEU A 54 -4.94 -3.22 3.86
N ALA A 55 -6.17 -3.23 3.35
CA ALA A 55 -7.05 -2.07 3.49
C ALA A 55 -7.32 -1.76 4.95
N LYS A 56 -7.55 -2.80 5.75
CA LYS A 56 -7.82 -2.63 7.16
C LYS A 56 -6.64 -1.97 7.90
N VAL A 57 -5.43 -2.42 7.60
CA VAL A 57 -4.24 -1.81 8.21
C VAL A 57 -4.12 -0.34 7.82
N LEU A 58 -4.45 -0.05 6.58
CA LEU A 58 -4.32 1.32 6.06
C LEU A 58 -5.50 2.22 6.41
N GLY A 59 -6.54 1.66 7.00
CA GLY A 59 -7.74 2.45 7.29
C GLY A 59 -8.45 2.91 6.04
N ALA A 60 -8.43 2.10 5.00
CA ALA A 60 -9.02 2.43 3.70
C ALA A 60 -10.08 1.41 3.32
N ASP A 61 -10.97 1.79 2.43
CA ASP A 61 -11.87 0.84 1.80
C ASP A 61 -11.12 0.10 0.70
N ILE A 62 -11.42 -1.17 0.52
CA ILE A 62 -10.79 -1.94 -0.54
C ILE A 62 -11.02 -1.30 -1.91
N ALA A 63 -12.14 -0.62 -2.08
CA ALA A 63 -12.44 0.06 -3.34
C ALA A 63 -11.42 1.15 -3.66
N GLU A 64 -10.79 1.73 -2.65
CA GLU A 64 -9.79 2.78 -2.89
C GLU A 64 -8.56 2.25 -3.62
N PHE A 65 -8.30 0.95 -3.52
CA PHE A 65 -7.18 0.35 -4.25
C PHE A 65 -7.41 0.37 -5.76
N PHE A 66 -8.65 0.56 -6.18
CA PHE A 66 -9.00 0.54 -7.59
C PHE A 66 -9.60 1.88 -8.04
N ALA A 67 -9.36 2.93 -7.26
CA ALA A 67 -9.80 4.26 -7.62
C ALA A 67 -9.10 4.74 -8.88
N LYS A 68 -9.81 5.52 -9.66
CA LYS A 68 -9.28 6.03 -10.90
C LYS A 68 -8.03 6.88 -10.65
N VAL A 69 -7.01 6.63 -11.45
CA VAL A 69 -5.77 7.38 -11.35
C VAL A 69 -5.78 8.47 -12.42
N PRO A 70 -5.46 9.72 -12.05
CA PRO A 70 -5.42 10.80 -13.04
C PRO A 70 -4.46 10.48 -14.17
N LYS A 71 -4.85 10.81 -15.37
CA LYS A 71 -4.03 10.58 -16.55
C LYS A 71 -2.71 11.33 -16.40
N GLY A 72 -1.62 10.64 -16.64
CA GLY A 72 -0.30 11.27 -16.55
C GLY A 72 0.21 11.48 -15.14
N ALA A 73 -0.50 10.98 -14.12
CA ALA A 73 -0.05 11.13 -12.76
C ALA A 73 1.27 10.38 -12.53
N PRO A 74 2.23 11.00 -11.86
CA PRO A 74 3.49 10.32 -11.58
C PRO A 74 3.30 9.26 -10.52
N ARG A 75 4.20 8.29 -10.48
CA ARG A 75 4.17 7.29 -9.41
C ARG A 75 4.37 7.96 -8.06
N PRO A 76 3.66 7.49 -7.03
CA PRO A 76 3.89 8.02 -5.69
C PRO A 76 5.33 7.78 -5.27
N LYS A 77 5.92 8.75 -4.59
CA LYS A 77 7.31 8.66 -4.16
C LYS A 77 7.45 7.70 -2.99
N PRO A 78 8.57 6.96 -2.93
CA PRO A 78 8.80 6.09 -1.79
C PRO A 78 9.09 6.92 -0.54
N LEU A 79 8.92 6.30 0.61
CA LEU A 79 9.27 6.94 1.87
C LEU A 79 10.79 7.01 2.00
N PRO A 80 11.29 8.05 2.65
CA PRO A 80 12.72 8.11 2.96
C PRO A 80 13.11 6.96 3.87
N ALA A 81 14.36 6.51 3.76
CA ALA A 81 14.87 5.44 4.59
C ALA A 81 14.82 5.84 6.05
N GLY A 82 14.48 4.88 6.91
CA GLY A 82 14.55 5.09 8.35
C GLY A 82 13.34 5.73 8.99
N ARG A 83 12.27 5.93 8.25
CA ARG A 83 11.09 6.61 8.80
C ARG A 83 9.99 5.69 9.28
N LYS A 84 10.08 4.41 9.01
CA LYS A 84 8.97 3.52 9.28
C LYS A 84 8.57 3.44 10.75
N ALA A 85 9.51 3.47 11.66
CA ALA A 85 9.20 3.37 13.08
C ALA A 85 8.43 4.60 13.56
N ALA A 86 8.86 5.76 13.16
CA ALA A 86 8.19 7.00 13.54
C ALA A 86 6.78 7.05 12.99
N GLN A 87 6.60 6.56 11.79
CA GLN A 87 5.29 6.59 11.16
C GLN A 87 4.32 5.62 11.80
N LYS A 88 4.80 4.47 12.24
CA LYS A 88 3.95 3.56 12.99
C LYS A 88 3.42 4.21 14.25
N ALA A 89 4.29 4.88 14.98
CA ALA A 89 3.89 5.56 16.19
C ALA A 89 2.85 6.63 15.90
N GLY A 90 3.06 7.39 14.85
CA GLY A 90 2.10 8.42 14.47
C GLY A 90 0.74 7.84 14.12
N ARG A 91 0.73 6.74 13.42
CA ARG A 91 -0.51 6.09 13.05
C ARG A 91 -1.30 5.64 14.25
N LYS A 92 -0.64 5.21 15.28
CA LYS A 92 -1.32 4.71 16.47
C LYS A 92 -2.10 5.77 17.22
N LYS A 93 -1.83 7.00 16.95
CA LYS A 93 -2.56 8.08 17.58
C LYS A 93 -3.96 8.27 17.03
N GLN A 94 -4.28 7.60 15.98
CA GLN A 94 -5.61 7.68 15.36
C GLN A 94 -6.71 7.13 16.23
#